data_af7275190880c7367401335cc7d235eb
#
_entry.id   af7275190880c7367401335cc7d235eb
#
_cell.length_a   1.000
_cell.length_b   1.000
_cell.length_c   1.000
_cell.angle_alpha   90.00
_cell.angle_beta   90.00
_cell.angle_gamma   90.00
#
_symmetry.space_group_name_H-M   'P 1'
#
loop_
_entity.id
_entity.type
_entity.pdbx_description
1 polymer ?
#
loop_
_entity_poly.entity_id
_entity_poly.type
_entity_poly.pdbx_seq_one_letter_code
_entity_poly.pdbx_strand_id
1 'polypeptide(L)'
;MVDQLRMNEVIMETKSSLWKSSRRVLAHGAATVLVAAGLIVPQAAMACTSFVLPTSDGGMVYGRTMEFGFNLKSDMIAIPRNYTITASGPDGAAGKKWKGKYATIGMNAFGIVALTDGMNEKGLAGGLLYFPEYAKYQDPSTAKPEDSLAPWDFLTWALANFSTVAEVKDALSTISIVDVKQKDLGFTPPAHYTLHDATGASIVIEPIDGKLKVYDNKLGVMTNSPSFDWHMTNLRNYVYLSRENPKPLQILGETIQSFGQGAGMHGIPGDTTPPSRFVRASAYVLSAKKVPSGLESVRLAEHIANNFDIPKGWSEEQNMFEYTQWTAFADMKNDVYYIKTYDDQVLRSFSFKDFDVDSKDILTI
;
A
#
# COMPACT_ATOMS: atom_id res chain seq x y z
N MET A 1 -22.45 30.38 3.18
CA MET A 1 -21.18 30.73 2.50
C MET A 1 -20.98 32.25 2.36
N VAL A 2 -21.97 33.09 2.66
CA VAL A 2 -21.85 34.55 2.62
C VAL A 2 -21.49 35.16 4.00
N ASP A 3 -21.78 34.44 5.10
CA ASP A 3 -21.52 34.94 6.47
C ASP A 3 -20.09 34.72 6.98
N GLN A 4 -19.32 33.84 6.35
CA GLN A 4 -17.91 33.57 6.72
C GLN A 4 -16.94 34.66 6.21
N LEU A 5 -17.32 35.39 5.18
CA LEU A 5 -16.52 36.49 4.62
C LEU A 5 -16.63 37.82 5.38
N ARG A 6 -17.74 38.03 6.09
CA ARG A 6 -17.94 39.25 6.89
C ARG A 6 -17.24 39.23 8.25
N MET A 7 -16.91 38.04 8.78
CA MET A 7 -16.23 37.94 10.08
C MET A 7 -14.71 38.17 9.98
N ASN A 8 -14.11 38.02 8.82
CA ASN A 8 -12.68 38.26 8.63
C ASN A 8 -12.31 39.73 8.42
N GLU A 9 -13.23 40.59 7.96
CA GLU A 9 -12.98 42.02 7.82
C GLU A 9 -13.02 42.78 9.17
N VAL A 10 -13.85 42.35 10.12
CA VAL A 10 -13.97 43.00 11.44
C VAL A 10 -12.75 42.70 12.34
N ILE A 11 -11.99 41.65 12.11
CA ILE A 11 -10.82 41.29 12.91
C ILE A 11 -9.55 42.04 12.46
N MET A 12 -9.52 42.56 11.24
CA MET A 12 -8.34 43.32 10.77
C MET A 12 -8.34 44.80 11.14
N GLU A 13 -9.49 45.43 11.42
CA GLU A 13 -9.54 46.87 11.82
C GLU A 13 -9.23 47.11 13.30
N THR A 14 -9.34 46.12 14.18
CA THR A 14 -9.10 46.28 15.62
C THR A 14 -7.65 46.09 16.06
N LYS A 15 -6.72 45.76 15.19
CA LYS A 15 -5.30 45.58 15.51
C LYS A 15 -4.37 46.76 15.21
N SER A 16 -4.89 47.86 14.64
CA SER A 16 -4.05 49.01 14.27
C SER A 16 -3.98 50.15 15.27
N SER A 17 -4.65 50.11 16.43
CA SER A 17 -4.74 51.28 17.37
C SER A 17 -4.01 51.14 18.69
N LEU A 18 -3.22 50.11 18.97
CA LEU A 18 -2.59 49.87 20.26
C LEU A 18 -1.05 49.80 20.24
N TRP A 19 -0.38 50.48 19.32
CA TRP A 19 1.07 50.50 19.33
C TRP A 19 1.65 51.92 19.17
N LYS A 20 1.44 52.77 20.18
CA LYS A 20 2.28 53.95 20.45
C LYS A 20 2.31 54.19 21.95
N SER A 21 3.34 53.71 22.63
CA SER A 21 4.13 54.35 23.70
C SER A 21 4.82 53.29 24.57
N SER A 22 6.13 53.22 24.47
CA SER A 22 7.08 53.30 25.61
C SER A 22 8.45 52.84 25.13
N ARG A 23 9.28 53.81 24.76
CA ARG A 23 10.74 53.61 24.73
C ARG A 23 11.24 53.59 26.15
N ARG A 24 11.88 52.53 26.60
CA ARG A 24 13.02 52.57 27.52
C ARG A 24 13.99 51.46 27.24
N VAL A 25 15.22 51.85 27.09
CA VAL A 25 16.44 51.10 26.82
C VAL A 25 16.76 50.16 27.97
N LEU A 26 17.12 48.90 27.65
CA LEU A 26 18.14 48.14 28.39
C LEU A 26 18.75 47.09 27.46
N ALA A 27 20.06 47.29 27.25
CA ALA A 27 20.92 46.32 26.55
C ALA A 27 21.15 45.09 27.42
N HIS A 28 21.29 43.95 26.79
CA HIS A 28 22.24 42.82 26.96
C HIS A 28 21.60 41.49 26.58
N GLY A 29 22.32 40.72 25.75
CA GLY A 29 22.09 39.30 25.58
C GLY A 29 21.48 38.90 24.21
N ALA A 30 22.28 38.96 23.16
CA ALA A 30 21.94 38.25 21.92
C ALA A 30 22.09 36.74 22.17
N ALA A 31 21.01 36.08 22.56
CA ALA A 31 20.88 34.62 22.43
C ALA A 31 20.41 34.35 20.99
N THR A 32 21.34 33.95 20.14
CA THR A 32 21.05 33.44 18.81
C THR A 32 20.34 32.12 18.99
N VAL A 33 18.99 32.13 18.93
CA VAL A 33 18.20 30.92 18.77
C VAL A 33 18.41 30.49 17.33
N LEU A 34 19.32 29.56 17.11
CA LEU A 34 19.39 28.78 15.90
C LEU A 34 18.09 27.94 15.83
N VAL A 35 17.07 28.48 15.17
CA VAL A 35 15.97 27.67 14.68
C VAL A 35 16.58 26.77 13.60
N ALA A 36 16.92 25.54 13.99
CA ALA A 36 17.15 24.48 13.03
C ALA A 36 15.83 24.31 12.26
N ALA A 37 15.73 24.96 11.09
CA ALA A 37 14.75 24.62 10.11
C ALA A 37 15.08 23.19 9.68
N GLY A 38 14.52 22.22 10.38
CA GLY A 38 14.48 20.85 9.91
C GLY A 38 13.85 20.92 8.51
N LEU A 39 14.60 20.52 7.50
CA LEU A 39 14.06 20.24 6.18
C LEU A 39 12.97 19.18 6.40
N ILE A 40 11.71 19.65 6.46
CA ILE A 40 10.55 18.75 6.34
C ILE A 40 10.66 18.21 4.93
N VAL A 41 11.24 17.02 4.80
CA VAL A 41 11.18 16.28 3.54
C VAL A 41 9.70 16.06 3.28
N PRO A 42 9.16 16.51 2.14
CA PRO A 42 7.76 16.32 1.83
C PRO A 42 7.47 14.81 1.88
N GLN A 43 6.69 14.38 2.85
CA GLN A 43 6.10 13.06 2.80
C GLN A 43 4.98 13.14 1.76
N ALA A 44 5.28 12.64 0.55
CA ALA A 44 4.25 12.52 -0.47
C ALA A 44 3.11 11.66 0.11
N ALA A 45 1.89 12.18 0.05
CA ALA A 45 0.70 11.40 0.31
C ALA A 45 0.72 10.20 -0.62
N MET A 46 0.63 9.01 -0.06
CA MET A 46 0.72 7.76 -0.81
C MET A 46 -0.32 6.81 -0.26
N ALA A 47 -1.29 6.49 -1.09
CA ALA A 47 -2.32 5.52 -0.79
C ALA A 47 -2.06 4.23 -1.57
N CYS A 48 -2.31 3.11 -0.96
CA CYS A 48 -2.34 1.81 -1.59
C CYS A 48 -3.43 1.00 -0.90
N THR A 49 -4.18 0.22 -1.67
CA THR A 49 -5.14 -0.72 -1.10
C THR A 49 -4.88 -2.09 -1.69
N SER A 50 -4.71 -3.10 -0.86
CA SER A 50 -4.61 -4.48 -1.30
C SER A 50 -5.61 -5.37 -0.57
N PHE A 51 -6.05 -6.43 -1.25
CA PHE A 51 -6.95 -7.42 -0.70
C PHE A 51 -6.82 -8.75 -1.41
N VAL A 52 -7.33 -9.81 -0.80
CA VAL A 52 -7.44 -11.13 -1.42
C VAL A 52 -8.88 -11.65 -1.32
N LEU A 53 -9.36 -12.28 -2.38
CA LEU A 53 -10.68 -12.90 -2.46
C LEU A 53 -10.54 -14.42 -2.62
N PRO A 54 -11.16 -15.22 -1.76
CA PRO A 54 -11.28 -16.65 -1.99
C PRO A 54 -12.30 -16.94 -3.09
N THR A 55 -11.98 -17.86 -3.99
CA THR A 55 -12.88 -18.32 -5.05
C THR A 55 -13.72 -19.52 -4.61
N SER A 56 -14.79 -19.84 -5.36
CA SER A 56 -15.68 -20.94 -5.01
C SER A 56 -15.07 -22.33 -5.27
N ASP A 57 -14.00 -22.39 -6.06
CA ASP A 57 -13.27 -23.60 -6.46
C ASP A 57 -11.93 -23.76 -5.73
N GLY A 58 -11.76 -23.05 -4.61
CA GLY A 58 -10.60 -23.16 -3.74
C GLY A 58 -9.37 -22.39 -4.18
N GLY A 59 -9.48 -21.50 -5.16
CA GLY A 59 -8.42 -20.56 -5.55
C GLY A 59 -8.48 -19.25 -4.76
N MET A 60 -7.53 -18.37 -5.07
CA MET A 60 -7.42 -17.02 -4.52
C MET A 60 -7.15 -16.00 -5.63
N VAL A 61 -7.75 -14.83 -5.52
CA VAL A 61 -7.43 -13.67 -6.35
C VAL A 61 -6.95 -12.53 -5.47
N TYR A 62 -5.72 -12.13 -5.67
CA TYR A 62 -5.14 -10.93 -5.07
C TYR A 62 -5.46 -9.72 -5.94
N GLY A 63 -5.76 -8.58 -5.34
CA GLY A 63 -5.97 -7.31 -6.03
C GLY A 63 -5.34 -6.14 -5.29
N ARG A 64 -4.83 -5.18 -6.05
CA ARG A 64 -4.19 -3.99 -5.49
C ARG A 64 -4.33 -2.77 -6.38
N THR A 65 -4.49 -1.59 -5.75
CA THR A 65 -4.32 -0.27 -6.37
C THR A 65 -3.00 0.38 -5.95
N MET A 66 -2.37 1.10 -6.85
CA MET A 66 -1.15 1.88 -6.60
C MET A 66 -1.44 3.36 -6.80
N GLU A 67 -1.42 4.10 -5.73
CA GLU A 67 -1.56 5.54 -5.72
C GLU A 67 -0.25 6.21 -5.34
N PHE A 68 0.08 7.30 -6.06
CA PHE A 68 1.28 8.08 -5.80
C PHE A 68 1.12 9.53 -6.30
N GLY A 69 1.77 10.48 -5.62
CA GLY A 69 1.70 11.91 -5.95
C GLY A 69 2.52 12.33 -7.17
N PHE A 70 3.37 11.47 -7.71
CA PHE A 70 4.10 11.67 -8.95
C PHE A 70 4.29 10.35 -9.70
N ASN A 71 4.57 10.42 -11.00
CA ASN A 71 4.68 9.24 -11.85
C ASN A 71 5.87 8.35 -11.45
N LEU A 72 5.58 7.12 -11.03
CA LEU A 72 6.57 6.11 -10.65
C LEU A 72 7.31 5.50 -11.84
N LYS A 73 6.89 5.80 -13.07
CA LYS A 73 7.44 5.19 -14.29
C LYS A 73 7.49 3.66 -14.17
N SER A 74 6.35 3.10 -13.75
CA SER A 74 6.23 1.66 -13.55
C SER A 74 6.09 0.96 -14.88
N ASP A 75 6.88 -0.08 -15.06
CA ASP A 75 6.77 -1.03 -16.16
C ASP A 75 6.32 -2.38 -15.58
N MET A 76 5.61 -3.16 -16.39
CA MET A 76 5.43 -4.56 -16.08
C MET A 76 6.66 -5.33 -16.55
N ILE A 77 7.24 -6.12 -15.65
CA ILE A 77 8.43 -6.94 -15.94
C ILE A 77 8.18 -8.40 -15.58
N ALA A 78 8.80 -9.29 -16.36
CA ALA A 78 8.89 -10.71 -16.05
C ALA A 78 10.37 -11.06 -15.81
N ILE A 79 10.66 -11.62 -14.63
CA ILE A 79 12.01 -12.04 -14.23
C ILE A 79 12.04 -13.56 -14.33
N PRO A 80 12.93 -14.13 -15.16
CA PRO A 80 13.01 -15.57 -15.37
C PRO A 80 13.62 -16.31 -14.16
N ARG A 81 13.43 -17.62 -14.15
CA ARG A 81 14.16 -18.51 -13.23
C ARG A 81 15.66 -18.35 -13.39
N ASN A 82 16.39 -18.67 -12.36
CA ASN A 82 17.86 -18.63 -12.39
C ASN A 82 18.48 -17.25 -12.66
N TYR A 83 17.67 -16.18 -12.78
CA TYR A 83 18.20 -14.83 -12.87
C TYR A 83 18.89 -14.46 -11.54
N THR A 84 20.08 -13.89 -11.64
CA THR A 84 20.86 -13.49 -10.46
C THR A 84 20.58 -12.02 -10.13
N ILE A 85 20.06 -11.77 -8.94
CA ILE A 85 19.79 -10.44 -8.42
C ILE A 85 20.77 -10.14 -7.28
N THR A 86 21.23 -8.91 -7.23
CA THR A 86 22.00 -8.37 -6.11
C THR A 86 21.23 -7.22 -5.52
N ALA A 87 20.87 -7.31 -4.25
CA ALA A 87 20.17 -6.24 -3.54
C ALA A 87 21.02 -4.99 -3.43
N SER A 88 20.37 -3.86 -3.31
CA SER A 88 21.00 -2.59 -3.04
C SER A 88 21.39 -2.50 -1.56
N GLY A 89 22.63 -2.12 -1.31
CA GLY A 89 23.12 -1.78 0.03
C GLY A 89 23.33 -0.28 0.21
N PRO A 90 23.71 0.16 1.41
CA PRO A 90 23.99 1.56 1.70
C PRO A 90 25.12 2.10 0.80
N ASP A 91 24.99 3.38 0.43
CA ASP A 91 26.02 4.11 -0.34
C ASP A 91 26.46 3.42 -1.64
N GLY A 92 25.55 2.65 -2.25
CA GLY A 92 25.81 1.91 -3.49
C GLY A 92 26.57 0.59 -3.30
N ALA A 93 26.79 0.15 -2.07
CA ALA A 93 27.34 -1.17 -1.79
C ALA A 93 26.38 -2.29 -2.25
N ALA A 94 26.93 -3.48 -2.49
CA ALA A 94 26.12 -4.66 -2.77
C ALA A 94 25.55 -5.23 -1.47
N GLY A 95 24.25 -5.51 -1.47
CA GLY A 95 23.57 -6.27 -0.43
C GLY A 95 23.54 -7.77 -0.74
N LYS A 96 22.49 -8.44 -0.25
CA LYS A 96 22.27 -9.87 -0.47
C LYS A 96 22.23 -10.20 -1.97
N LYS A 97 22.93 -11.28 -2.35
CA LYS A 97 22.89 -11.83 -3.70
C LYS A 97 22.12 -13.15 -3.69
N TRP A 98 21.19 -13.34 -4.62
CA TRP A 98 20.48 -14.60 -4.79
C TRP A 98 20.26 -14.94 -6.25
N LYS A 99 19.99 -16.20 -6.51
CA LYS A 99 19.58 -16.71 -7.80
C LYS A 99 18.12 -17.15 -7.68
N GLY A 100 17.22 -16.55 -8.46
CA GLY A 100 15.80 -16.83 -8.38
C GLY A 100 15.46 -18.29 -8.68
N LYS A 101 14.70 -18.93 -7.81
CA LYS A 101 14.20 -20.30 -7.99
C LYS A 101 12.97 -20.33 -8.89
N TYR A 102 12.14 -19.28 -8.80
CA TYR A 102 10.87 -19.16 -9.51
C TYR A 102 10.87 -17.93 -10.41
N ALA A 103 10.22 -18.07 -11.58
CA ALA A 103 9.90 -16.94 -12.43
C ALA A 103 8.85 -16.06 -11.75
N THR A 104 8.96 -14.73 -11.95
CA THR A 104 8.04 -13.75 -11.37
C THR A 104 7.54 -12.78 -12.43
N ILE A 105 6.31 -12.31 -12.29
CA ILE A 105 5.70 -11.24 -13.10
C ILE A 105 5.19 -10.16 -12.14
N GLY A 106 5.36 -8.89 -12.47
CA GLY A 106 4.80 -7.81 -11.68
C GLY A 106 5.20 -6.43 -12.14
N MET A 107 4.80 -5.43 -11.35
CA MET A 107 5.07 -4.03 -11.60
C MET A 107 6.32 -3.59 -10.84
N ASN A 108 7.20 -2.89 -11.53
CA ASN A 108 8.35 -2.21 -10.92
C ASN A 108 8.05 -0.73 -10.63
N ALA A 109 9.07 0.02 -10.23
CA ALA A 109 9.09 1.47 -10.21
C ALA A 109 10.46 1.96 -10.65
N PHE A 110 10.54 3.14 -11.30
CA PHE A 110 11.79 3.77 -11.75
C PHE A 110 12.65 2.93 -12.69
N GLY A 111 12.05 1.95 -13.37
CA GLY A 111 12.78 1.06 -14.29
C GLY A 111 13.79 0.13 -13.61
N ILE A 112 13.77 -0.04 -12.29
CA ILE A 112 14.67 -0.93 -11.58
C ILE A 112 14.15 -2.38 -11.59
N VAL A 113 15.08 -3.33 -11.42
CA VAL A 113 14.75 -4.77 -11.32
C VAL A 113 14.33 -5.08 -9.87
N ALA A 114 13.23 -4.47 -9.45
CA ALA A 114 12.62 -4.70 -8.14
C ALA A 114 11.11 -4.54 -8.26
N LEU A 115 10.37 -5.54 -7.83
CA LEU A 115 8.92 -5.55 -7.91
C LEU A 115 8.31 -4.78 -6.75
N THR A 116 7.40 -3.85 -7.05
CA THR A 116 6.53 -3.21 -6.06
C THR A 116 5.23 -3.97 -5.85
N ASP A 117 4.87 -4.81 -6.82
CA ASP A 117 3.72 -5.72 -6.82
C ASP A 117 4.00 -6.89 -7.77
N GLY A 118 3.48 -8.06 -7.50
CA GLY A 118 3.64 -9.18 -8.42
C GLY A 118 3.24 -10.53 -7.86
N MET A 119 3.47 -11.53 -8.69
CA MET A 119 3.29 -12.93 -8.34
C MET A 119 4.41 -13.79 -8.94
N ASN A 120 4.57 -15.00 -8.42
CA ASN A 120 5.42 -16.01 -9.03
C ASN A 120 4.60 -17.18 -9.64
N GLU A 121 5.27 -18.02 -10.36
CA GLU A 121 4.70 -19.21 -11.05
C GLU A 121 4.20 -20.31 -10.11
N LYS A 122 4.23 -20.10 -8.79
CA LYS A 122 3.70 -21.01 -7.74
C LYS A 122 2.50 -20.43 -7.04
N GLY A 123 2.01 -19.26 -7.50
CA GLY A 123 0.86 -18.60 -6.90
C GLY A 123 1.17 -17.90 -5.59
N LEU A 124 2.43 -17.59 -5.27
CA LEU A 124 2.75 -16.62 -4.23
C LEU A 124 2.64 -15.23 -4.84
N ALA A 125 1.83 -14.36 -4.27
CA ALA A 125 1.59 -13.00 -4.72
C ALA A 125 1.70 -12.00 -3.56
N GLY A 126 1.96 -10.73 -3.87
CA GLY A 126 1.99 -9.69 -2.86
C GLY A 126 2.45 -8.35 -3.36
N GLY A 127 2.54 -7.40 -2.45
CA GLY A 127 2.88 -6.03 -2.75
C GLY A 127 3.66 -5.33 -1.64
N LEU A 128 4.39 -4.32 -2.05
CA LEU A 128 5.02 -3.32 -1.21
C LEU A 128 4.07 -2.12 -1.14
N LEU A 129 3.66 -1.72 0.06
CA LEU A 129 2.80 -0.58 0.30
C LEU A 129 3.55 0.47 1.13
N TYR A 130 3.16 1.73 0.99
CA TYR A 130 3.80 2.84 1.71
C TYR A 130 3.39 2.87 3.17
N PHE A 131 4.38 3.05 4.08
CA PHE A 131 4.20 2.96 5.52
C PHE A 131 4.91 4.11 6.26
N PRO A 132 4.57 5.37 5.95
CA PRO A 132 5.21 6.53 6.54
C PRO A 132 5.01 6.58 8.04
N GLU A 133 5.95 7.26 8.73
CA GLU A 133 5.98 7.47 10.19
C GLU A 133 6.26 6.21 11.02
N TYR A 134 5.91 5.02 10.51
CA TYR A 134 6.02 3.77 11.24
C TYR A 134 7.21 2.91 10.80
N ALA A 135 7.53 2.89 9.49
CA ALA A 135 8.64 2.10 8.99
C ALA A 135 9.97 2.58 9.59
N LYS A 136 10.62 1.69 10.31
CA LYS A 136 11.96 1.88 10.86
C LYS A 136 12.78 0.63 10.59
N TYR A 137 13.73 0.76 9.68
CA TYR A 137 14.60 -0.33 9.24
C TYR A 137 15.74 -0.58 10.23
N GLN A 138 16.37 -1.73 10.08
CA GLN A 138 17.58 -2.05 10.82
C GLN A 138 18.72 -1.09 10.39
N ASP A 139 19.54 -0.66 11.37
CA ASP A 139 20.75 0.11 11.07
C ASP A 139 21.70 -0.74 10.22
N PRO A 140 22.09 -0.28 9.02
CA PRO A 140 22.99 -1.02 8.14
C PRO A 140 24.30 -1.42 8.80
N SER A 141 24.82 -0.62 9.73
CA SER A 141 26.07 -0.92 10.44
C SER A 141 25.99 -2.15 11.35
N THR A 142 24.77 -2.57 11.68
CA THR A 142 24.50 -3.75 12.52
C THR A 142 24.12 -5.01 11.74
N ALA A 143 23.93 -4.88 10.43
CA ALA A 143 23.55 -5.96 9.53
C ALA A 143 24.75 -6.47 8.75
N LYS A 144 24.72 -7.75 8.38
CA LYS A 144 25.72 -8.31 7.48
C LYS A 144 25.33 -7.95 6.03
N PRO A 145 26.25 -7.47 5.20
CA PRO A 145 25.95 -7.13 3.81
C PRO A 145 25.30 -8.28 3.03
N GLU A 146 25.80 -9.51 3.21
CA GLU A 146 25.30 -10.71 2.54
C GLU A 146 23.85 -11.09 2.93
N ASP A 147 23.33 -10.55 4.03
CA ASP A 147 21.95 -10.77 4.50
C ASP A 147 21.08 -9.53 4.30
N SER A 148 21.64 -8.41 3.82
CA SER A 148 20.96 -7.12 3.72
C SER A 148 20.16 -6.97 2.44
N LEU A 149 18.93 -6.47 2.56
CA LEU A 149 18.01 -6.08 1.49
C LEU A 149 17.63 -4.62 1.66
N ALA A 150 17.62 -3.84 0.57
CA ALA A 150 16.93 -2.56 0.59
C ALA A 150 15.40 -2.79 0.68
N PRO A 151 14.62 -1.81 1.13
CA PRO A 151 13.17 -1.98 1.27
C PRO A 151 12.45 -2.45 0.00
N TRP A 152 12.88 -2.00 -1.17
CA TRP A 152 12.29 -2.38 -2.46
C TRP A 152 12.73 -3.76 -2.97
N ASP A 153 13.81 -4.34 -2.44
CA ASP A 153 14.32 -5.65 -2.88
C ASP A 153 13.57 -6.82 -2.24
N PHE A 154 12.94 -6.59 -1.08
CA PHE A 154 12.32 -7.64 -0.27
C PHE A 154 11.25 -8.44 -1.04
N LEU A 155 10.32 -7.76 -1.71
CA LEU A 155 9.24 -8.45 -2.42
C LEU A 155 9.80 -9.35 -3.54
N THR A 156 10.76 -8.85 -4.31
CA THR A 156 11.39 -9.62 -5.38
C THR A 156 12.15 -10.83 -4.83
N TRP A 157 12.86 -10.65 -3.71
CA TRP A 157 13.51 -11.76 -3.02
C TRP A 157 12.48 -12.82 -2.56
N ALA A 158 11.39 -12.41 -1.97
CA ALA A 158 10.35 -13.31 -1.50
C ALA A 158 9.71 -14.10 -2.65
N LEU A 159 9.26 -13.41 -3.71
CA LEU A 159 8.61 -14.03 -4.85
C LEU A 159 9.56 -14.94 -5.65
N ALA A 160 10.82 -14.55 -5.79
CA ALA A 160 11.79 -15.34 -6.56
C ALA A 160 12.24 -16.63 -5.85
N ASN A 161 12.13 -16.72 -4.53
CA ASN A 161 12.72 -17.84 -3.78
C ASN A 161 11.72 -18.79 -3.12
N PHE A 162 10.48 -18.36 -2.83
CA PHE A 162 9.52 -19.12 -2.05
C PHE A 162 8.22 -19.35 -2.80
N SER A 163 7.54 -20.45 -2.46
CA SER A 163 6.25 -20.82 -3.05
C SER A 163 5.07 -20.58 -2.10
N THR A 164 5.33 -20.43 -0.80
CA THR A 164 4.31 -20.29 0.22
C THR A 164 4.65 -19.20 1.23
N VAL A 165 3.63 -18.67 1.88
CA VAL A 165 3.76 -17.73 3.00
C VAL A 165 4.55 -18.36 4.16
N ALA A 166 4.36 -19.66 4.43
CA ALA A 166 5.07 -20.38 5.47
C ALA A 166 6.59 -20.37 5.21
N GLU A 167 7.02 -20.71 3.99
CA GLU A 167 8.44 -20.68 3.61
C GLU A 167 9.05 -19.27 3.78
N VAL A 168 8.30 -18.22 3.42
CA VAL A 168 8.76 -16.84 3.64
C VAL A 168 8.93 -16.55 5.13
N LYS A 169 7.95 -16.90 5.97
CA LYS A 169 8.03 -16.68 7.44
C LYS A 169 9.27 -17.32 8.03
N ASP A 170 9.57 -18.55 7.66
CA ASP A 170 10.72 -19.30 8.15
C ASP A 170 12.05 -18.64 7.72
N ALA A 171 12.07 -18.05 6.53
CA ALA A 171 13.26 -17.41 5.97
C ALA A 171 13.52 -15.98 6.49
N LEU A 172 12.55 -15.29 7.11
CA LEU A 172 12.71 -13.90 7.55
C LEU A 172 13.88 -13.70 8.51
N SER A 173 14.23 -14.71 9.31
CA SER A 173 15.38 -14.67 10.23
C SER A 173 16.74 -14.66 9.51
N THR A 174 16.77 -14.94 8.21
CA THR A 174 18.00 -15.01 7.38
C THR A 174 18.31 -13.73 6.62
N ILE A 175 17.50 -12.69 6.82
CA ILE A 175 17.64 -11.40 6.15
C ILE A 175 17.53 -10.24 7.12
N SER A 176 18.05 -9.10 6.68
CA SER A 176 17.87 -7.80 7.32
C SER A 176 17.37 -6.80 6.28
N ILE A 177 16.22 -6.16 6.52
CA ILE A 177 15.82 -5.01 5.71
C ILE A 177 16.46 -3.78 6.33
N VAL A 178 17.35 -3.13 5.57
CA VAL A 178 18.20 -2.04 6.06
C VAL A 178 17.83 -0.70 5.43
N ASP A 179 18.20 0.38 6.11
CA ASP A 179 18.00 1.74 5.63
C ASP A 179 18.91 2.03 4.42
N VAL A 180 18.31 2.13 3.22
CA VAL A 180 19.01 2.44 1.97
C VAL A 180 18.23 3.54 1.25
N LYS A 181 18.90 4.65 0.90
CA LYS A 181 18.29 5.72 0.12
C LYS A 181 18.09 5.29 -1.33
N GLN A 182 16.87 5.39 -1.83
CA GLN A 182 16.57 5.17 -3.24
C GLN A 182 16.97 6.43 -4.03
N LYS A 183 17.71 6.24 -5.12
CA LYS A 183 18.36 7.33 -5.87
C LYS A 183 17.36 8.36 -6.41
N ASP A 184 16.26 7.90 -7.00
CA ASP A 184 15.26 8.77 -7.64
C ASP A 184 14.37 9.47 -6.61
N LEU A 185 14.21 8.89 -5.41
CA LEU A 185 13.46 9.48 -4.31
C LEU A 185 14.30 10.41 -3.44
N GLY A 186 15.60 10.18 -3.33
CA GLY A 186 16.49 10.91 -2.43
C GLY A 186 16.34 10.56 -0.93
N PHE A 187 15.45 9.61 -0.60
CA PHE A 187 15.21 9.11 0.75
C PHE A 187 14.94 7.60 0.72
N THR A 188 14.96 6.97 1.88
CA THR A 188 14.59 5.55 2.04
C THR A 188 13.08 5.44 2.03
N PRO A 189 12.46 4.76 1.02
CA PRO A 189 11.02 4.63 0.96
C PRO A 189 10.50 3.85 2.18
N PRO A 190 9.64 4.45 3.01
CA PRO A 190 9.03 3.72 4.12
C PRO A 190 8.02 2.73 3.55
N ALA A 191 8.25 1.44 3.77
CA ALA A 191 7.45 0.37 3.20
C ALA A 191 7.10 -0.70 4.22
N HIS A 192 5.95 -1.33 4.01
CA HIS A 192 5.57 -2.60 4.59
C HIS A 192 5.05 -3.53 3.49
N TYR A 193 4.84 -4.79 3.81
CA TYR A 193 4.61 -5.80 2.78
C TYR A 193 3.42 -6.67 3.11
N THR A 194 2.69 -7.08 2.07
CA THR A 194 1.69 -8.13 2.18
C THR A 194 2.06 -9.28 1.24
N LEU A 195 1.87 -10.52 1.70
CA LEU A 195 2.08 -11.72 0.91
C LEU A 195 0.92 -12.68 1.11
N HIS A 196 0.54 -13.31 0.02
CA HIS A 196 -0.56 -14.27 -0.04
C HIS A 196 -0.14 -15.48 -0.88
N ASP A 197 -0.58 -16.67 -0.55
CA ASP A 197 -0.32 -17.85 -1.37
C ASP A 197 -1.60 -18.57 -1.80
N ALA A 198 -1.45 -19.50 -2.73
CA ALA A 198 -2.56 -20.26 -3.30
C ALA A 198 -3.31 -21.13 -2.27
N THR A 199 -2.77 -21.36 -1.08
CA THR A 199 -3.45 -22.08 0.01
C THR A 199 -4.42 -21.20 0.78
N GLY A 200 -4.36 -19.89 0.56
CA GLY A 200 -5.13 -18.87 1.29
C GLY A 200 -4.42 -18.32 2.52
N ALA A 201 -3.17 -18.72 2.76
CA ALA A 201 -2.36 -18.08 3.79
C ALA A 201 -2.00 -16.65 3.38
N SER A 202 -2.01 -15.75 4.35
CA SER A 202 -1.75 -14.32 4.14
C SER A 202 -1.03 -13.74 5.34
N ILE A 203 -0.02 -12.91 5.10
CA ILE A 203 0.73 -12.19 6.14
C ILE A 203 0.94 -10.72 5.77
N VAL A 204 1.11 -9.92 6.82
CA VAL A 204 1.64 -8.57 6.77
C VAL A 204 2.99 -8.56 7.48
N ILE A 205 3.97 -7.88 6.88
CA ILE A 205 5.32 -7.73 7.43
C ILE A 205 5.62 -6.23 7.55
N GLU A 206 5.84 -5.75 8.77
CA GLU A 206 6.09 -4.36 9.09
C GLU A 206 7.48 -4.20 9.72
N PRO A 207 8.38 -3.40 9.12
CA PRO A 207 9.65 -3.04 9.74
C PRO A 207 9.38 -1.97 10.82
N ILE A 208 9.38 -2.36 12.07
CA ILE A 208 9.13 -1.50 13.23
C ILE A 208 10.30 -1.61 14.20
N ASP A 209 10.86 -0.47 14.59
CA ASP A 209 11.98 -0.37 15.54
C ASP A 209 13.19 -1.27 15.16
N GLY A 210 13.52 -1.32 13.88
CA GLY A 210 14.65 -2.09 13.34
C GLY A 210 14.41 -3.60 13.27
N LYS A 211 13.17 -4.07 13.45
CA LYS A 211 12.78 -5.48 13.42
C LYS A 211 11.61 -5.71 12.49
N LEU A 212 11.50 -6.92 11.95
CA LEU A 212 10.34 -7.33 11.16
C LEU A 212 9.25 -7.87 12.08
N LYS A 213 8.14 -7.15 12.18
CA LYS A 213 6.93 -7.59 12.87
C LYS A 213 6.02 -8.29 11.86
N VAL A 214 5.64 -9.51 12.15
CA VAL A 214 4.85 -10.35 11.24
C VAL A 214 3.49 -10.62 11.84
N TYR A 215 2.44 -10.41 11.04
CA TYR A 215 1.06 -10.68 11.42
C TYR A 215 0.42 -11.68 10.46
N ASP A 216 -0.31 -12.64 10.98
CA ASP A 216 -1.21 -13.47 10.19
C ASP A 216 -2.41 -12.61 9.78
N ASN A 217 -2.59 -12.42 8.47
CA ASN A 217 -3.65 -11.56 7.92
C ASN A 217 -4.83 -12.40 7.40
N LYS A 218 -5.61 -12.97 8.30
CA LYS A 218 -6.77 -13.80 7.92
C LYS A 218 -7.84 -13.05 7.13
N LEU A 219 -7.87 -11.72 7.22
CA LEU A 219 -8.80 -10.87 6.48
C LEU A 219 -8.35 -10.66 5.03
N GLY A 220 -7.04 -10.77 4.78
CA GLY A 220 -6.44 -10.57 3.46
C GLY A 220 -6.41 -9.11 2.99
N VAL A 221 -6.70 -8.14 3.85
CA VAL A 221 -6.75 -6.71 3.51
C VAL A 221 -5.54 -5.99 4.09
N MET A 222 -4.99 -5.05 3.33
CA MET A 222 -3.96 -4.13 3.78
C MET A 222 -4.06 -2.78 3.07
N THR A 223 -3.74 -1.70 3.79
CA THR A 223 -3.62 -0.35 3.24
C THR A 223 -2.27 0.27 3.63
N ASN A 224 -2.24 1.43 4.25
CA ASN A 224 -1.01 2.11 4.66
C ASN A 224 -1.00 2.31 6.19
N SER A 225 -0.31 3.36 6.67
CA SER A 225 -0.32 3.73 8.10
C SER A 225 -1.74 3.96 8.64
N PRO A 226 -1.99 3.69 9.92
CA PRO A 226 -1.10 3.14 10.94
C PRO A 226 -0.76 1.65 10.78
N SER A 227 -0.18 1.01 11.83
CA SER A 227 0.19 -0.41 11.83
C SER A 227 -1.02 -1.33 11.66
N PHE A 228 -0.78 -2.54 11.17
CA PHE A 228 -1.82 -3.53 10.88
C PHE A 228 -2.67 -3.87 12.12
N ASP A 229 -2.07 -4.02 13.29
CA ASP A 229 -2.79 -4.30 14.54
C ASP A 229 -3.69 -3.14 14.97
N TRP A 230 -3.30 -1.88 14.64
CA TRP A 230 -4.17 -0.74 14.82
C TRP A 230 -5.41 -0.82 13.90
N HIS A 231 -5.21 -1.13 12.62
CA HIS A 231 -6.35 -1.30 11.69
C HIS A 231 -7.31 -2.38 12.16
N MET A 232 -6.80 -3.52 12.62
CA MET A 232 -7.62 -4.59 13.19
C MET A 232 -8.36 -4.15 14.45
N THR A 233 -7.76 -3.31 15.29
CA THR A 233 -8.41 -2.70 16.45
C THR A 233 -9.50 -1.74 16.02
N ASN A 234 -9.25 -0.87 15.02
CA ASN A 234 -10.21 0.09 14.51
C ASN A 234 -11.47 -0.58 13.91
N LEU A 235 -11.35 -1.77 13.31
CA LEU A 235 -12.50 -2.53 12.79
C LEU A 235 -13.56 -2.80 13.87
N ARG A 236 -13.21 -2.80 15.16
CA ARG A 236 -14.16 -3.00 16.27
C ARG A 236 -15.22 -1.90 16.32
N ASN A 237 -14.95 -0.72 15.74
CA ASN A 237 -15.93 0.37 15.62
C ASN A 237 -16.98 0.10 14.53
N TYR A 238 -16.77 -0.92 13.68
CA TYR A 238 -17.56 -1.19 12.47
C TYR A 238 -18.19 -2.58 12.43
N VAL A 239 -18.32 -3.23 13.60
CA VAL A 239 -18.87 -4.60 13.72
C VAL A 239 -20.34 -4.70 13.31
N TYR A 240 -21.03 -3.59 13.20
CA TYR A 240 -22.42 -3.51 12.75
C TYR A 240 -22.59 -3.53 11.22
N LEU A 241 -21.52 -3.30 10.45
CA LEU A 241 -21.60 -3.32 9.00
C LEU A 241 -22.02 -4.71 8.51
N SER A 242 -23.02 -4.76 7.66
CA SER A 242 -23.60 -5.98 7.13
C SER A 242 -24.05 -5.79 5.68
N ARG A 243 -23.90 -6.85 4.87
CA ARG A 243 -24.51 -6.89 3.53
C ARG A 243 -26.05 -6.98 3.57
N GLU A 244 -26.61 -7.36 4.71
CA GLU A 244 -28.04 -7.47 4.91
C GLU A 244 -28.61 -6.17 5.45
N ASN A 245 -29.77 -5.78 4.95
CA ASN A 245 -30.48 -4.64 5.49
C ASN A 245 -30.97 -4.92 6.92
N PRO A 246 -30.96 -3.91 7.80
CA PRO A 246 -31.52 -4.05 9.13
C PRO A 246 -33.03 -4.32 9.05
N LYS A 247 -33.57 -5.07 10.03
CA LYS A 247 -35.00 -5.31 10.14
C LYS A 247 -35.72 -3.98 10.43
N PRO A 248 -36.97 -3.81 9.91
CA PRO A 248 -37.77 -2.65 10.25
C PRO A 248 -37.93 -2.51 11.75
N LEU A 249 -37.89 -1.28 12.23
CA LEU A 249 -38.09 -0.94 13.63
C LEU A 249 -39.56 -0.58 13.86
N GLN A 250 -40.16 -1.12 14.91
CA GLN A 250 -41.54 -0.77 15.34
C GLN A 250 -41.46 0.21 16.51
N ILE A 251 -41.93 1.44 16.34
CA ILE A 251 -41.91 2.48 17.38
C ILE A 251 -43.27 3.15 17.42
N LEU A 252 -43.93 3.15 18.59
CA LEU A 252 -45.17 3.87 18.83
C LEU A 252 -46.30 3.61 17.81
N GLY A 253 -46.36 2.37 17.27
CA GLY A 253 -47.33 1.97 16.27
C GLY A 253 -46.93 2.24 14.81
N GLU A 254 -45.76 2.89 14.60
CA GLU A 254 -45.20 3.17 13.28
C GLU A 254 -44.14 2.13 12.90
N THR A 255 -44.09 1.80 11.61
CA THR A 255 -43.04 0.95 11.04
C THR A 255 -41.98 1.82 10.36
N ILE A 256 -40.77 1.87 10.92
CA ILE A 256 -39.66 2.61 10.37
C ILE A 256 -38.72 1.58 9.68
N GLN A 257 -38.58 1.71 8.36
CA GLN A 257 -37.73 0.85 7.55
C GLN A 257 -36.67 1.64 6.81
N SER A 258 -35.57 0.97 6.46
CA SER A 258 -34.49 1.59 5.70
C SER A 258 -34.90 1.97 4.27
N PHE A 259 -34.21 2.99 3.70
CA PHE A 259 -34.39 3.37 2.30
C PHE A 259 -33.61 2.38 1.41
N GLY A 260 -34.31 1.48 0.71
CA GLY A 260 -33.72 0.63 -0.32
C GLY A 260 -32.66 -0.38 0.16
N GLN A 261 -31.87 -0.88 -0.79
CA GLN A 261 -30.78 -1.85 -0.58
C GLN A 261 -29.50 -1.16 -0.07
N GLY A 262 -28.72 -1.87 0.74
CA GLY A 262 -27.41 -1.40 1.21
C GLY A 262 -27.43 -0.68 2.56
N ALA A 263 -28.57 -0.57 3.23
CA ALA A 263 -28.68 0.10 4.52
C ALA A 263 -27.83 -0.55 5.63
N GLY A 264 -27.48 -1.84 5.51
CA GLY A 264 -26.56 -2.51 6.43
C GLY A 264 -25.13 -1.99 6.36
N MET A 265 -24.77 -1.25 5.30
CA MET A 265 -23.47 -0.57 5.14
C MET A 265 -23.54 0.92 5.51
N HIS A 266 -24.63 1.38 6.10
CA HIS A 266 -24.77 2.78 6.51
C HIS A 266 -23.66 3.15 7.50
N GLY A 267 -22.98 4.29 7.25
CA GLY A 267 -21.84 4.74 8.06
C GLY A 267 -20.49 4.13 7.68
N ILE A 268 -20.41 3.33 6.60
CA ILE A 268 -19.10 2.93 6.04
C ILE A 268 -18.32 4.20 5.64
N PRO A 269 -17.04 4.34 6.05
CA PRO A 269 -16.28 5.56 5.77
C PRO A 269 -15.97 5.69 4.28
N GLY A 270 -16.20 6.88 3.71
CA GLY A 270 -16.10 7.14 2.26
C GLY A 270 -14.83 7.84 1.81
N ASP A 271 -14.05 8.43 2.74
CA ASP A 271 -12.83 9.16 2.42
C ASP A 271 -11.66 8.25 1.99
N THR A 272 -10.60 8.86 1.47
CA THR A 272 -9.45 8.14 0.90
C THR A 272 -8.32 7.85 1.91
N THR A 273 -8.50 8.15 3.20
CA THR A 273 -7.50 7.85 4.21
C THR A 273 -7.28 6.34 4.38
N PRO A 274 -6.08 5.89 4.76
CA PRO A 274 -5.81 4.46 4.94
C PRO A 274 -6.77 3.74 5.91
N PRO A 275 -7.13 4.31 7.08
CA PRO A 275 -8.11 3.68 7.97
C PRO A 275 -9.48 3.47 7.32
N SER A 276 -9.96 4.46 6.59
CA SER A 276 -11.25 4.40 5.89
C SER A 276 -11.24 3.39 4.75
N ARG A 277 -10.17 3.33 3.98
CA ARG A 277 -9.97 2.34 2.92
C ARG A 277 -9.88 0.92 3.48
N PHE A 278 -9.20 0.73 4.63
CA PHE A 278 -9.11 -0.57 5.28
C PHE A 278 -10.49 -1.10 5.70
N VAL A 279 -11.32 -0.24 6.30
CA VAL A 279 -12.71 -0.59 6.69
C VAL A 279 -13.54 -0.95 5.45
N ARG A 280 -13.50 -0.13 4.39
CA ARG A 280 -14.25 -0.40 3.14
C ARG A 280 -13.80 -1.69 2.48
N ALA A 281 -12.49 -1.90 2.32
CA ALA A 281 -11.96 -3.12 1.72
C ALA A 281 -12.37 -4.36 2.51
N SER A 282 -12.31 -4.28 3.85
CA SER A 282 -12.76 -5.36 4.73
C SER A 282 -14.26 -5.67 4.52
N ALA A 283 -15.09 -4.64 4.46
CA ALA A 283 -16.52 -4.81 4.23
C ALA A 283 -16.81 -5.45 2.86
N TYR A 284 -16.11 -5.03 1.80
CA TYR A 284 -16.26 -5.62 0.47
C TYR A 284 -15.80 -7.08 0.44
N VAL A 285 -14.62 -7.39 0.96
CA VAL A 285 -14.07 -8.75 0.99
C VAL A 285 -14.98 -9.72 1.73
N LEU A 286 -15.47 -9.30 2.91
CA LEU A 286 -16.37 -10.12 3.74
C LEU A 286 -17.76 -10.29 3.13
N SER A 287 -18.20 -9.35 2.30
CA SER A 287 -19.53 -9.36 1.66
C SER A 287 -19.53 -9.98 0.27
N ALA A 288 -18.37 -10.11 -0.38
CA ALA A 288 -18.25 -10.61 -1.75
C ALA A 288 -18.78 -12.03 -1.89
N LYS A 289 -19.56 -12.28 -2.95
CA LYS A 289 -20.00 -13.62 -3.30
C LYS A 289 -18.82 -14.37 -3.91
N LYS A 290 -18.54 -15.56 -3.40
CA LYS A 290 -17.52 -16.42 -4.02
C LYS A 290 -17.96 -16.88 -5.42
N VAL A 291 -17.10 -16.64 -6.40
CA VAL A 291 -17.26 -17.05 -7.80
C VAL A 291 -16.07 -17.95 -8.19
N PRO A 292 -16.13 -18.72 -9.29
CA PRO A 292 -15.00 -19.53 -9.73
C PRO A 292 -13.75 -18.68 -10.04
N SER A 293 -12.56 -19.27 -9.91
CA SER A 293 -11.31 -18.64 -10.35
C SER A 293 -11.32 -18.35 -11.86
N GLY A 294 -10.43 -17.47 -12.31
CA GLY A 294 -10.41 -16.99 -13.70
C GLY A 294 -11.02 -15.59 -13.82
N LEU A 295 -11.43 -15.24 -15.03
CA LEU A 295 -11.86 -13.88 -15.35
C LEU A 295 -13.05 -13.39 -14.51
N GLU A 296 -13.97 -14.26 -14.11
CA GLU A 296 -15.12 -13.88 -13.29
C GLU A 296 -14.69 -13.37 -11.92
N SER A 297 -13.78 -14.05 -11.23
CA SER A 297 -13.27 -13.62 -9.93
C SER A 297 -12.35 -12.40 -10.04
N VAL A 298 -11.60 -12.27 -11.12
CA VAL A 298 -10.78 -11.08 -11.40
C VAL A 298 -11.67 -9.87 -11.66
N ARG A 299 -12.79 -10.02 -12.40
CA ARG A 299 -13.77 -8.94 -12.59
C ARG A 299 -14.43 -8.53 -11.26
N LEU A 300 -14.76 -9.50 -10.40
CA LEU A 300 -15.26 -9.18 -9.06
C LEU A 300 -14.23 -8.38 -8.25
N ALA A 301 -12.96 -8.78 -8.29
CA ALA A 301 -11.88 -8.04 -7.66
C ALA A 301 -11.73 -6.63 -8.26
N GLU A 302 -11.87 -6.49 -9.58
CA GLU A 302 -11.83 -5.19 -10.26
C GLU A 302 -12.96 -4.26 -9.78
N HIS A 303 -14.19 -4.75 -9.65
CA HIS A 303 -15.30 -3.96 -9.10
C HIS A 303 -15.02 -3.49 -7.66
N ILE A 304 -14.36 -4.30 -6.86
CA ILE A 304 -13.94 -3.91 -5.52
C ILE A 304 -12.84 -2.86 -5.60
N ALA A 305 -11.79 -3.08 -6.39
CA ALA A 305 -10.67 -2.15 -6.54
C ALA A 305 -11.10 -0.77 -7.04
N ASN A 306 -12.11 -0.68 -7.92
CA ASN A 306 -12.65 0.58 -8.42
C ASN A 306 -13.22 1.48 -7.31
N ASN A 307 -13.50 0.97 -6.10
CA ASN A 307 -13.90 1.78 -4.96
C ASN A 307 -12.73 2.48 -4.26
N PHE A 308 -11.51 2.22 -4.71
CA PHE A 308 -10.27 2.81 -4.20
C PHE A 308 -9.53 3.60 -5.29
N ASP A 309 -10.13 3.72 -6.48
CA ASP A 309 -9.59 4.52 -7.58
C ASP A 309 -9.67 6.01 -7.21
N ILE A 310 -8.51 6.67 -7.20
CA ILE A 310 -8.38 8.10 -6.85
C ILE A 310 -8.15 8.89 -8.13
N PRO A 311 -9.10 9.76 -8.54
CA PRO A 311 -8.92 10.62 -9.69
C PRO A 311 -7.93 11.75 -9.40
N LYS A 312 -7.18 12.17 -10.43
CA LYS A 312 -6.26 13.31 -10.33
C LYS A 312 -7.00 14.57 -9.83
N GLY A 313 -6.44 15.21 -8.79
CA GLY A 313 -7.00 16.42 -8.21
C GLY A 313 -7.95 16.18 -7.03
N TRP A 314 -8.25 14.92 -6.66
CA TRP A 314 -9.06 14.63 -5.49
C TRP A 314 -8.31 14.86 -4.16
N SER A 315 -7.03 14.51 -4.12
CA SER A 315 -6.17 14.64 -2.94
C SER A 315 -4.89 15.37 -3.33
N GLU A 316 -4.52 16.36 -2.53
CA GLU A 316 -3.32 17.19 -2.74
C GLU A 316 -2.53 17.30 -1.44
N GLU A 317 -1.24 17.06 -1.50
CA GLU A 317 -0.30 17.35 -0.45
C GLU A 317 0.96 18.00 -1.04
N GLN A 318 1.33 19.19 -0.56
CA GLN A 318 2.53 19.93 -0.97
C GLN A 318 2.67 20.11 -2.50
N ASN A 319 1.56 20.45 -3.19
CA ASN A 319 1.45 20.59 -4.64
C ASN A 319 1.64 19.27 -5.43
N MET A 320 1.55 18.13 -4.78
CA MET A 320 1.49 16.81 -5.43
C MET A 320 0.07 16.28 -5.37
N PHE A 321 -0.45 15.85 -6.53
CA PHE A 321 -1.78 15.28 -6.65
C PHE A 321 -1.68 13.76 -6.66
N GLU A 322 -2.14 13.13 -5.59
CA GLU A 322 -2.23 11.68 -5.54
C GLU A 322 -3.30 11.16 -6.50
N TYR A 323 -2.99 10.09 -7.23
CA TYR A 323 -3.94 9.41 -8.10
C TYR A 323 -3.56 7.94 -8.28
N THR A 324 -4.53 7.11 -8.62
CA THR A 324 -4.30 5.68 -8.91
C THR A 324 -3.59 5.53 -10.25
N GLN A 325 -2.31 5.19 -10.23
CA GLN A 325 -1.50 5.05 -11.45
C GLN A 325 -1.80 3.76 -12.18
N TRP A 326 -2.01 2.68 -11.43
CA TRP A 326 -2.37 1.39 -11.96
C TRP A 326 -3.08 0.52 -10.92
N THR A 327 -3.81 -0.47 -11.41
CA THR A 327 -4.47 -1.50 -10.60
C THR A 327 -4.08 -2.86 -11.12
N ALA A 328 -3.61 -3.75 -10.25
CA ALA A 328 -3.16 -5.09 -10.59
C ALA A 328 -3.98 -6.17 -9.89
N PHE A 329 -4.06 -7.34 -10.53
CA PHE A 329 -4.68 -8.53 -9.95
C PHE A 329 -3.84 -9.76 -10.28
N ALA A 330 -3.81 -10.72 -9.35
CA ALA A 330 -3.19 -12.03 -9.56
C ALA A 330 -4.23 -13.14 -9.33
N ASP A 331 -4.58 -13.88 -10.36
CA ASP A 331 -5.29 -15.14 -10.23
C ASP A 331 -4.26 -16.22 -9.88
N MET A 332 -4.14 -16.49 -8.59
CA MET A 332 -3.06 -17.30 -8.02
C MET A 332 -3.23 -18.79 -8.31
N LYS A 333 -4.42 -19.21 -8.74
CA LYS A 333 -4.69 -20.60 -9.11
C LYS A 333 -4.37 -20.89 -10.57
N ASN A 334 -4.59 -19.90 -11.45
CA ASN A 334 -4.38 -20.04 -12.89
C ASN A 334 -3.06 -19.43 -13.36
N ASP A 335 -2.26 -18.85 -12.45
CA ASP A 335 -0.95 -18.23 -12.71
C ASP A 335 -1.03 -17.09 -13.74
N VAL A 336 -2.05 -16.23 -13.61
CA VAL A 336 -2.28 -15.10 -14.52
C VAL A 336 -2.26 -13.79 -13.75
N TYR A 337 -1.44 -12.86 -14.22
CA TYR A 337 -1.35 -11.50 -13.71
C TYR A 337 -2.10 -10.54 -14.63
N TYR A 338 -2.86 -9.62 -14.04
CA TYR A 338 -3.68 -8.65 -14.77
C TYR A 338 -3.30 -7.24 -14.35
N ILE A 339 -3.36 -6.31 -15.29
CA ILE A 339 -3.03 -4.90 -15.07
C ILE A 339 -3.95 -3.98 -15.88
N LYS A 340 -4.31 -2.85 -15.31
CA LYS A 340 -4.84 -1.66 -15.97
C LYS A 340 -4.18 -0.42 -15.41
N THR A 341 -4.07 0.65 -16.20
CA THR A 341 -3.45 1.91 -15.78
C THR A 341 -4.48 3.04 -15.74
N TYR A 342 -4.10 4.20 -15.18
CA TYR A 342 -4.97 5.38 -15.17
C TYR A 342 -5.42 5.78 -16.57
N ASP A 343 -4.50 5.76 -17.54
CA ASP A 343 -4.76 6.19 -18.92
C ASP A 343 -5.29 5.06 -19.82
N ASP A 344 -5.10 3.78 -19.44
CA ASP A 344 -5.65 2.62 -20.15
C ASP A 344 -6.40 1.71 -19.18
N GLN A 345 -7.72 1.85 -19.15
CA GLN A 345 -8.63 1.09 -18.28
C GLN A 345 -8.96 -0.31 -18.83
N VAL A 346 -8.39 -0.71 -19.96
CA VAL A 346 -8.53 -2.07 -20.48
C VAL A 346 -7.70 -3.02 -19.64
N LEU A 347 -8.37 -3.96 -18.97
CA LEU A 347 -7.70 -4.99 -18.19
C LEU A 347 -6.94 -5.95 -19.12
N ARG A 348 -5.61 -5.92 -19.05
CA ARG A 348 -4.71 -6.79 -19.81
C ARG A 348 -4.23 -7.92 -18.93
N SER A 349 -4.00 -9.09 -19.50
CA SER A 349 -3.55 -10.29 -18.79
C SER A 349 -2.24 -10.80 -19.35
N PHE A 350 -1.38 -11.31 -18.45
CA PHE A 350 -0.11 -11.94 -18.76
C PHE A 350 0.06 -13.19 -17.91
N SER A 351 0.57 -14.24 -18.49
CA SER A 351 0.80 -15.51 -17.82
C SER A 351 2.26 -15.95 -17.98
N PHE A 352 2.68 -16.90 -17.17
CA PHE A 352 4.00 -17.52 -17.31
C PHE A 352 4.18 -18.33 -18.61
N LYS A 353 3.11 -18.47 -19.40
CA LYS A 353 3.16 -19.09 -20.74
C LYS A 353 3.48 -18.10 -21.84
N ASP A 354 3.39 -16.79 -21.55
CA ASP A 354 3.57 -15.73 -22.53
C ASP A 354 5.04 -15.31 -22.68
N PHE A 355 5.95 -15.87 -21.88
CA PHE A 355 7.39 -15.64 -21.98
C PHE A 355 8.19 -16.90 -21.63
N ASP A 356 9.47 -16.92 -22.05
CA ASP A 356 10.41 -17.98 -21.69
C ASP A 356 10.86 -17.82 -20.21
N VAL A 357 10.30 -18.64 -19.32
CA VAL A 357 10.60 -18.62 -17.88
C VAL A 357 12.03 -19.02 -17.54
N ASP A 358 12.77 -19.62 -18.47
CA ASP A 358 14.17 -20.01 -18.34
C ASP A 358 15.10 -19.10 -19.17
N SER A 359 14.58 -17.97 -19.68
CA SER A 359 15.38 -16.95 -20.38
C SER A 359 16.54 -16.44 -19.51
N LYS A 360 17.55 -15.86 -20.16
CA LYS A 360 18.65 -15.15 -19.46
C LYS A 360 18.33 -13.69 -19.21
N ASP A 361 17.37 -13.13 -19.92
CA ASP A 361 17.03 -11.72 -19.94
C ASP A 361 15.65 -11.46 -19.30
N ILE A 362 15.53 -10.35 -18.61
CA ILE A 362 14.26 -9.85 -18.11
C ILE A 362 13.45 -9.34 -19.29
N LEU A 363 12.18 -9.67 -19.31
CA LEU A 363 11.24 -9.13 -20.27
C LEU A 363 10.55 -7.90 -19.67
N THR A 364 10.57 -6.79 -20.39
CA THR A 364 9.71 -5.61 -20.11
C THR A 364 8.53 -5.64 -21.05
N ILE A 365 7.32 -5.48 -20.51
CA ILE A 365 6.05 -5.67 -21.22
C ILE A 365 5.29 -4.36 -21.29
#